data_503ea6772725bb44e4dcb4287a337277
#
_entry.id   503ea6772725bb44e4dcb4287a337277
#
_cell.length_a   1.000
_cell.length_b   1.000
_cell.length_c   1.000
_cell.angle_alpha   90.00
_cell.angle_beta   90.00
_cell.angle_gamma   90.00
#
_symmetry.space_group_name_H-M   'P 1'
#
loop_
_entity.id
_entity.type
_entity.pdbx_description
1 polymer ?
#
loop_
_entity_poly.entity_id
_entity_poly.type
_entity_poly.pdbx_seq_one_letter_code
_entity_poly.pdbx_strand_id
1 'polypeptide(L)'
;CVNDARRKQLYFSLNHGSISLPDEDSAERRWIEMDIDYPEHIVERVNAALAEHGERDGVSYVVDVAGHGAAKYASVWQGLRALGSVVDGSVLDAGKAGLAVFATTALSCELRGDQVVPIEPLYLRRPDAEVPNPLKHVLGHAGADKA
;
A
#
# COMPACT_ATOMS: atom_id res chain seq x y z
N CYS A 1 -4.68 4.46 -2.03
CA CYS A 1 -3.66 4.97 -1.09
C CYS A 1 -2.27 4.55 -1.52
N VAL A 2 -1.28 5.43 -1.38
CA VAL A 2 0.12 5.14 -1.77
C VAL A 2 1.09 5.69 -0.73
N ASN A 3 2.07 4.87 -0.30
CA ASN A 3 3.11 5.29 0.65
C ASN A 3 4.49 4.84 0.17
N ASP A 4 5.51 5.69 0.33
CA ASP A 4 6.87 5.39 -0.12
C ASP A 4 7.44 4.15 0.61
N ALA A 5 7.75 3.11 -0.13
CA ALA A 5 8.35 1.87 0.36
C ALA A 5 9.88 1.84 0.13
N ARG A 6 10.49 2.96 -0.27
CA ARG A 6 11.89 3.07 -0.73
C ARG A 6 12.15 2.28 -2.03
N ARG A 7 13.37 2.37 -2.57
CA ARG A 7 13.81 1.67 -3.79
C ARG A 7 12.86 1.85 -4.99
N LYS A 8 12.23 3.02 -5.10
CA LYS A 8 11.26 3.37 -6.15
C LYS A 8 9.98 2.55 -6.13
N GLN A 9 9.69 1.83 -5.05
CA GLN A 9 8.45 1.09 -4.83
C GLN A 9 7.52 1.86 -3.89
N LEU A 10 6.24 1.54 -3.97
CA LEU A 10 5.20 2.08 -3.11
C LEU A 10 4.42 0.93 -2.46
N TYR A 11 4.11 1.06 -1.19
CA TYR A 11 2.97 0.35 -0.61
C TYR A 11 1.71 0.97 -1.16
N PHE A 12 0.76 0.18 -1.59
CA PHE A 12 -0.49 0.69 -2.13
C PHE A 12 -1.68 -0.21 -1.85
N SER A 13 -2.87 0.36 -1.89
CA SER A 13 -4.15 -0.33 -1.90
C SER A 13 -5.16 0.47 -2.70
N LEU A 14 -6.16 -0.19 -3.28
CA LEU A 14 -7.28 0.46 -3.95
C LEU A 14 -8.57 0.16 -3.20
N ASN A 15 -9.27 1.20 -2.77
CA ASN A 15 -10.52 1.10 -2.05
C ASN A 15 -11.62 1.85 -2.80
N HIS A 16 -12.82 1.28 -2.85
CA HIS A 16 -14.00 1.90 -3.42
C HIS A 16 -14.70 2.79 -2.39
N GLY A 17 -15.19 3.92 -2.84
CA GLY A 17 -15.97 4.85 -2.03
C GLY A 17 -15.13 5.78 -1.17
N SER A 18 -15.78 6.49 -0.27
CA SER A 18 -15.12 7.42 0.64
C SER A 18 -14.24 6.69 1.64
N ILE A 19 -13.10 7.28 1.97
CA ILE A 19 -12.29 6.88 3.14
C ILE A 19 -13.07 7.31 4.38
N SER A 20 -14.06 6.51 4.74
CA SER A 20 -14.80 6.64 6.00
C SER A 20 -14.19 5.72 7.05
N LEU A 21 -14.64 5.88 8.28
CA LEU A 21 -14.29 4.98 9.37
C LEU A 21 -14.58 3.53 8.96
N PRO A 22 -13.77 2.56 9.40
CA PRO A 22 -14.02 1.15 9.11
C PRO A 22 -15.44 0.77 9.52
N ASP A 23 -16.19 0.25 8.59
CA ASP A 23 -17.49 -0.35 8.80
C ASP A 23 -17.44 -1.83 8.41
N GLU A 24 -18.54 -2.54 8.62
CA GLU A 24 -18.63 -3.98 8.34
C GLU A 24 -18.35 -4.33 6.87
N ASP A 25 -18.53 -3.37 5.94
CA ASP A 25 -18.33 -3.55 4.50
C ASP A 25 -16.91 -3.18 4.04
N SER A 26 -15.98 -2.91 4.96
CA SER A 26 -14.63 -2.43 4.61
C SER A 26 -13.85 -3.41 3.73
N ALA A 27 -14.09 -4.71 3.85
CA ALA A 27 -13.45 -5.73 3.02
C ALA A 27 -14.01 -5.74 1.58
N GLU A 28 -15.34 -5.59 1.41
CA GLU A 28 -15.97 -5.54 0.09
C GLU A 28 -15.59 -4.29 -0.70
N ARG A 29 -15.22 -3.22 0.00
CA ARG A 29 -14.76 -1.97 -0.61
C ARG A 29 -13.31 -2.02 -1.08
N ARG A 30 -12.54 -3.02 -0.70
CA ARG A 30 -11.15 -3.13 -1.08
C ARG A 30 -11.02 -3.90 -2.38
N TRP A 31 -10.73 -3.17 -3.46
CA TRP A 31 -10.55 -3.77 -4.77
C TRP A 31 -9.14 -4.31 -5.01
N ILE A 32 -8.14 -3.67 -4.40
CA ILE A 32 -6.77 -4.19 -4.37
C ILE A 32 -6.29 -4.17 -2.92
N GLU A 33 -5.96 -5.34 -2.39
CA GLU A 33 -5.37 -5.49 -1.06
C GLU A 33 -4.03 -4.75 -0.96
N MET A 34 -3.63 -4.44 0.27
CA MET A 34 -2.36 -3.77 0.49
C MET A 34 -1.21 -4.64 -0.04
N ASP A 35 -0.41 -4.04 -0.92
CA ASP A 35 0.68 -4.69 -1.62
C ASP A 35 1.81 -3.70 -1.86
N ILE A 36 2.91 -4.16 -2.45
CA ILE A 36 4.08 -3.35 -2.81
C ILE A 36 4.40 -3.54 -4.28
N ASP A 37 4.53 -2.42 -5.02
CA ASP A 37 4.87 -2.49 -6.44
C ASP A 37 5.55 -1.18 -6.92
N TYR A 38 5.99 -1.18 -8.17
CA TYR A 38 6.48 0.01 -8.86
C TYR A 38 5.32 0.90 -9.29
N PRO A 39 5.48 2.23 -9.30
CA PRO A 39 4.40 3.16 -9.64
C PRO A 39 3.71 2.89 -10.98
N GLU A 40 4.49 2.51 -11.99
CA GLU A 40 3.99 2.20 -13.34
C GLU A 40 3.08 0.95 -13.32
N HIS A 41 3.49 -0.10 -12.62
CA HIS A 41 2.68 -1.32 -12.46
C HIS A 41 1.42 -1.05 -11.63
N ILE A 42 1.51 -0.17 -10.63
CA ILE A 42 0.34 0.25 -9.85
C ILE A 42 -0.70 0.89 -10.77
N VAL A 43 -0.28 1.77 -11.68
CA VAL A 43 -1.18 2.39 -12.67
C VAL A 43 -1.85 1.35 -13.55
N GLU A 44 -1.12 0.36 -14.03
CA GLU A 44 -1.67 -0.74 -14.85
C GLU A 44 -2.71 -1.54 -14.06
N ARG A 45 -2.40 -1.93 -12.83
CA ARG A 45 -3.28 -2.70 -11.94
C ARG A 45 -4.55 -1.93 -11.59
N VAL A 46 -4.42 -0.64 -11.27
CA VAL A 46 -5.55 0.24 -10.98
C VAL A 46 -6.44 0.41 -12.20
N ASN A 47 -5.86 0.65 -13.38
CA ASN A 47 -6.63 0.78 -14.62
C ASN A 47 -7.38 -0.51 -14.97
N ALA A 48 -6.80 -1.69 -14.70
CA ALA A 48 -7.46 -2.97 -14.89
C ALA A 48 -8.65 -3.13 -13.93
N ALA A 49 -8.46 -2.83 -12.65
CA ALA A 49 -9.53 -2.90 -11.66
C ALA A 49 -10.68 -1.92 -11.98
N LEU A 50 -10.36 -0.70 -12.42
CA LEU A 50 -11.38 0.27 -12.83
C LEU A 50 -12.21 -0.20 -14.04
N ALA A 51 -11.57 -0.86 -15.01
CA ALA A 51 -12.26 -1.42 -16.16
C ALA A 51 -13.20 -2.56 -15.74
N GLU A 52 -12.69 -3.51 -14.95
CA GLU A 52 -13.46 -4.66 -14.45
C GLU A 52 -14.70 -4.23 -13.65
N HIS A 53 -14.48 -3.37 -12.64
CA HIS A 53 -15.57 -2.91 -11.79
C HIS A 53 -16.53 -1.97 -12.53
N GLY A 54 -16.01 -1.12 -13.41
CA GLY A 54 -16.83 -0.22 -14.23
C GLY A 54 -17.76 -0.97 -15.18
N GLU A 55 -17.28 -2.04 -15.82
CA GLU A 55 -18.11 -2.92 -16.66
C GLU A 55 -19.16 -3.66 -15.84
N ARG A 56 -18.79 -4.22 -14.70
CA ARG A 56 -19.70 -4.94 -13.80
C ARG A 56 -20.83 -4.05 -13.29
N ASP A 57 -20.49 -2.83 -12.86
CA ASP A 57 -21.41 -1.92 -12.17
C ASP A 57 -22.12 -0.95 -13.14
N GLY A 58 -21.71 -0.91 -14.40
CA GLY A 58 -22.27 -0.03 -15.41
C GLY A 58 -21.98 1.45 -15.18
N VAL A 59 -20.90 1.80 -14.50
CA VAL A 59 -20.53 3.16 -14.12
C VAL A 59 -19.07 3.46 -14.44
N SER A 60 -18.74 4.75 -14.50
CA SER A 60 -17.36 5.21 -14.61
C SER A 60 -16.85 5.69 -13.25
N TYR A 61 -15.70 5.18 -12.84
CA TYR A 61 -15.06 5.54 -11.61
C TYR A 61 -13.93 6.56 -11.82
N VAL A 62 -13.75 7.45 -10.85
CA VAL A 62 -12.62 8.38 -10.76
C VAL A 62 -11.73 7.95 -9.62
N VAL A 63 -10.42 8.04 -9.79
CA VAL A 63 -9.43 7.64 -8.81
C VAL A 63 -8.75 8.84 -8.21
N ASP A 64 -8.87 9.00 -6.90
CA ASP A 64 -8.05 9.91 -6.12
C ASP A 64 -6.81 9.17 -5.60
N VAL A 65 -5.65 9.79 -5.73
CA VAL A 65 -4.38 9.26 -5.22
C VAL A 65 -4.01 10.01 -3.94
N ALA A 66 -3.92 9.30 -2.82
CA ALA A 66 -3.61 9.90 -1.54
C ALA A 66 -2.50 9.13 -0.79
N GLY A 67 -1.64 9.84 -0.08
CA GLY A 67 -0.60 9.27 0.77
C GLY A 67 0.79 9.84 0.51
N HIS A 68 1.74 9.48 1.39
CA HIS A 68 3.15 9.89 1.28
C HIS A 68 3.86 9.17 0.15
N GLY A 69 3.88 9.73 -1.00
CA GLY A 69 4.42 9.19 -2.25
C GLY A 69 3.61 9.68 -3.43
N ALA A 70 2.44 10.28 -3.18
CA ALA A 70 1.58 10.77 -4.24
C ALA A 70 2.27 11.87 -5.06
N ALA A 71 2.83 12.91 -4.43
CA ALA A 71 3.52 13.99 -5.12
C ALA A 71 4.81 13.54 -5.80
N LYS A 72 5.56 12.64 -5.18
CA LYS A 72 6.84 12.14 -5.71
C LYS A 72 6.71 11.50 -7.09
N TYR A 73 5.58 10.88 -7.36
CA TYR A 73 5.30 10.17 -8.61
C TYR A 73 4.14 10.79 -9.41
N ALA A 74 3.90 12.08 -9.22
CA ALA A 74 2.77 12.80 -9.84
C ALA A 74 2.69 12.63 -11.37
N SER A 75 3.84 12.54 -12.06
CA SER A 75 3.88 12.31 -13.51
C SER A 75 3.39 10.92 -13.90
N VAL A 76 3.62 9.91 -13.06
CA VAL A 76 3.20 8.53 -13.33
C VAL A 76 1.68 8.39 -13.22
N TRP A 77 1.06 9.11 -12.29
CA TRP A 77 -0.39 9.07 -12.10
C TRP A 77 -1.17 9.61 -13.29
N GLN A 78 -0.53 10.40 -14.17
CA GLN A 78 -1.15 10.80 -15.44
C GLN A 78 -1.49 9.62 -16.36
N GLY A 79 -0.92 8.45 -16.12
CA GLY A 79 -1.28 7.21 -16.80
C GLY A 79 -2.59 6.55 -16.31
N LEU A 80 -3.20 7.06 -15.23
CA LEU A 80 -4.51 6.62 -14.79
C LEU A 80 -5.59 7.14 -15.76
N ARG A 81 -6.49 6.26 -16.20
CA ARG A 81 -7.54 6.59 -17.20
C ARG A 81 -8.53 7.63 -16.71
N ALA A 82 -8.73 7.71 -15.40
CA ALA A 82 -9.68 8.62 -14.77
C ALA A 82 -9.09 9.18 -13.48
N LEU A 83 -7.97 9.90 -13.59
CA LEU A 83 -7.32 10.55 -12.46
C LEU A 83 -8.18 11.71 -11.94
N GLY A 84 -8.49 11.68 -10.65
CA GLY A 84 -9.09 12.78 -9.90
C GLY A 84 -8.03 13.61 -9.18
N SER A 85 -8.11 13.70 -7.89
CA SER A 85 -7.20 14.48 -7.05
C SER A 85 -5.94 13.71 -6.71
N VAL A 86 -4.81 14.43 -6.55
CA VAL A 86 -3.56 13.88 -5.99
C VAL A 86 -3.26 14.64 -4.70
N VAL A 87 -3.27 13.92 -3.57
CA VAL A 87 -3.08 14.47 -2.22
C VAL A 87 -1.85 13.83 -1.58
N ASP A 88 -0.78 14.62 -1.41
CA ASP A 88 0.44 14.15 -0.75
C ASP A 88 0.33 14.35 0.75
N GLY A 89 -0.24 13.38 1.43
CA GLY A 89 -0.44 13.43 2.85
C GLY A 89 -1.28 12.28 3.38
N SER A 90 -1.29 12.16 4.69
CA SER A 90 -2.10 11.17 5.42
C SER A 90 -2.78 11.80 6.62
N VAL A 91 -3.74 11.09 7.20
CA VAL A 91 -4.38 11.52 8.45
C VAL A 91 -3.36 11.68 9.60
N LEU A 92 -2.23 11.01 9.55
CA LEU A 92 -1.16 11.11 10.55
C LEU A 92 -0.47 12.47 10.56
N ASP A 93 -0.49 13.21 9.44
CA ASP A 93 0.09 14.55 9.35
C ASP A 93 -0.68 15.57 10.19
N ALA A 94 -1.92 15.25 10.52
CA ALA A 94 -2.74 16.04 11.44
C ALA A 94 -2.31 15.89 12.92
N GLY A 95 -1.23 15.18 13.23
CA GLY A 95 -0.68 15.01 14.56
C GLY A 95 -1.71 14.47 15.56
N LYS A 96 -2.00 15.21 16.62
CA LYS A 96 -2.96 14.79 17.67
C LYS A 96 -4.36 14.53 17.11
N ALA A 97 -4.82 15.31 16.14
CA ALA A 97 -6.13 15.11 15.51
C ALA A 97 -6.17 13.82 14.70
N GLY A 98 -5.12 13.51 13.96
CA GLY A 98 -4.98 12.25 13.25
C GLY A 98 -4.98 11.04 14.18
N LEU A 99 -4.23 11.14 15.30
CA LEU A 99 -4.23 10.09 16.31
C LEU A 99 -5.62 9.88 16.92
N ALA A 100 -6.37 10.96 17.15
CA ALA A 100 -7.74 10.89 17.67
C ALA A 100 -8.69 10.14 16.71
N VAL A 101 -8.53 10.30 15.39
CA VAL A 101 -9.30 9.54 14.40
C VAL A 101 -9.06 8.04 14.55
N PHE A 102 -7.81 7.59 14.66
CA PHE A 102 -7.49 6.18 14.89
C PHE A 102 -8.05 5.65 16.20
N ALA A 103 -7.88 6.41 17.29
CA ALA A 103 -8.40 6.01 18.60
C ALA A 103 -9.93 5.90 18.61
N THR A 104 -10.63 6.84 17.97
CA THR A 104 -12.10 6.81 17.86
C THR A 104 -12.54 5.60 17.04
N THR A 105 -11.85 5.30 15.94
CA THR A 105 -12.13 4.13 15.10
C THR A 105 -11.97 2.83 15.89
N ALA A 106 -10.83 2.66 16.58
CA ALA A 106 -10.56 1.48 17.39
C ALA A 106 -11.62 1.28 18.49
N LEU A 107 -11.98 2.37 19.21
CA LEU A 107 -13.01 2.33 20.23
C LEU A 107 -14.38 1.99 19.65
N SER A 108 -14.72 2.49 18.46
CA SER A 108 -15.98 2.18 17.80
C SER A 108 -16.09 0.71 17.41
N CYS A 109 -14.99 0.10 16.93
CA CYS A 109 -14.94 -1.34 16.64
C CYS A 109 -15.13 -2.17 17.92
N GLU A 110 -14.45 -1.81 19.00
CA GLU A 110 -14.58 -2.49 20.29
C GLU A 110 -16.02 -2.40 20.85
N LEU A 111 -16.65 -1.22 20.79
CA LEU A 111 -18.02 -1.02 21.26
C LEU A 111 -19.07 -1.79 20.45
N ARG A 112 -18.80 -2.08 19.17
CA ARG A 112 -19.67 -2.93 18.35
C ARG A 112 -19.48 -4.42 18.61
N GLY A 113 -18.45 -4.81 19.34
CA GLY A 113 -18.09 -6.20 19.58
C GLY A 113 -17.37 -6.85 18.41
N ASP A 114 -16.84 -6.03 17.49
CA ASP A 114 -16.00 -6.52 16.40
C ASP A 114 -14.75 -7.20 16.97
N GLN A 115 -14.30 -8.27 16.32
CA GLN A 115 -13.05 -8.89 16.73
C GLN A 115 -11.92 -7.87 16.58
N VAL A 116 -11.30 -7.48 17.68
CA VAL A 116 -10.07 -6.69 17.66
C VAL A 116 -8.98 -7.58 17.07
N VAL A 117 -8.66 -7.32 15.81
CA VAL A 117 -7.54 -8.01 15.15
C VAL A 117 -6.25 -7.62 15.90
N PRO A 118 -5.44 -8.61 16.36
CA PRO A 118 -4.18 -8.31 16.99
C PRO A 118 -3.35 -7.34 16.13
N ILE A 119 -2.69 -6.38 16.77
CA ILE A 119 -1.78 -5.46 16.08
C ILE A 119 -0.55 -6.26 15.70
N GLU A 120 -0.55 -6.79 14.49
CA GLU A 120 0.58 -7.52 13.92
C GLU A 120 1.25 -6.71 12.82
N PRO A 121 2.59 -6.66 12.76
CA PRO A 121 3.29 -6.01 11.67
C PRO A 121 3.01 -6.72 10.33
N LEU A 122 2.54 -5.98 9.33
CA LEU A 122 2.38 -6.50 7.98
C LEU A 122 3.70 -6.38 7.20
N TYR A 123 4.40 -7.49 7.02
CA TYR A 123 5.63 -7.55 6.25
C TYR A 123 5.34 -7.84 4.77
N LEU A 124 5.12 -6.82 3.97
CA LEU A 124 4.90 -6.95 2.51
C LEU A 124 6.21 -7.12 1.74
N ARG A 125 7.32 -6.76 2.34
CA ARG A 125 8.63 -6.85 1.74
C ARG A 125 9.47 -7.91 2.40
N ARG A 126 10.10 -8.78 1.60
CA ARG A 126 11.09 -9.72 2.11
C ARG A 126 12.30 -8.96 2.68
N PRO A 127 12.90 -9.42 3.78
CA PRO A 127 14.15 -8.87 4.28
C PRO A 127 15.23 -8.87 3.19
N ASP A 128 15.94 -7.77 3.04
CA ASP A 128 17.06 -7.66 2.09
C ASP A 128 18.32 -8.39 2.56
N ALA A 129 18.34 -8.85 3.81
CA ALA A 129 19.44 -9.61 4.36
C ALA A 129 19.48 -11.01 3.73
N GLU A 130 20.43 -11.24 2.84
CA GLU A 130 20.78 -12.61 2.48
C GLU A 130 21.25 -13.32 3.75
N VAL A 131 20.69 -14.50 4.01
CA VAL A 131 21.23 -15.39 5.06
C VAL A 131 22.68 -15.64 4.68
N PRO A 132 23.67 -15.32 5.54
CA PRO A 132 25.06 -15.60 5.24
C PRO A 132 25.19 -17.08 4.91
N ASN A 133 25.57 -17.38 3.67
CA ASN A 133 25.85 -18.76 3.30
C ASN A 133 27.18 -19.15 3.99
N PRO A 134 27.16 -19.97 5.04
CA PRO A 134 28.37 -20.33 5.77
C PRO A 134 29.42 -21.03 4.88
N LEU A 135 29.02 -21.52 3.72
CA LEU A 135 29.92 -22.17 2.76
C LEU A 135 30.64 -21.17 1.82
N LYS A 136 30.17 -19.93 1.67
CA LYS A 136 30.87 -18.93 0.85
C LYS A 136 32.27 -18.57 1.39
N HIS A 137 32.49 -18.67 2.69
CA HIS A 137 33.78 -18.38 3.32
C HIS A 137 34.77 -19.56 3.25
N VAL A 138 34.30 -20.77 3.02
CA VAL A 138 35.17 -21.97 2.99
C VAL A 138 35.79 -22.19 1.62
N LEU A 139 35.13 -21.75 0.54
CA LEU A 139 35.61 -21.92 -0.82
C LEU A 139 36.52 -20.80 -1.33
N GLY A 140 36.64 -19.68 -0.61
CA GLY A 140 37.46 -18.52 -1.01
C GLY A 140 38.93 -18.58 -0.63
N HIS A 141 39.37 -19.59 0.13
CA HIS A 141 40.77 -19.67 0.63
C HIS A 141 41.57 -20.88 0.10
N ALA A 142 41.00 -21.65 -0.82
CA ALA A 142 41.69 -22.83 -1.37
C ALA A 142 42.43 -22.59 -2.70
N GLY A 143 42.77 -21.34 -3.03
CA GLY A 143 43.35 -21.01 -4.33
C GLY A 143 44.53 -20.06 -4.37
N ALA A 144 45.24 -19.82 -3.27
CA ALA A 144 46.40 -18.93 -3.26
C ALA A 144 47.60 -19.53 -2.55
N ASP A 145 47.99 -20.74 -2.95
CA ASP A 145 49.34 -21.22 -2.68
C ASP A 145 49.70 -22.29 -3.73
N LYS A 146 50.29 -21.85 -4.84
CA LYS A 146 51.31 -22.64 -5.59
C LYS A 146 51.96 -21.78 -6.66
N ALA A 147 53.27 -21.65 -6.45
CA ALA A 147 54.38 -21.27 -7.33
C ALA A 147 54.63 -19.80 -7.52
#